data_30157faef978cd918df523c67591f93d
#
_entry.id   30157faef978cd918df523c67591f93d
#
_cell.length_a   1.000
_cell.length_b   1.000
_cell.length_c   1.000
_cell.angle_alpha   90.00
_cell.angle_beta   90.00
_cell.angle_gamma   90.00
#
_symmetry.space_group_name_H-M   'P 1'
#
loop_
_entity.id
_entity.type
_entity.pdbx_description
1 polymer ?
#
loop_
_entity_poly.entity_id
_entity_poly.type
_entity_poly.pdbx_seq_one_letter_code
_entity_poly.pdbx_strand_id
1 'polypeptide(L)'
;MSVEAHTTASGPIRRAVTVLLLICALLLPTAACGGGDDNDGAGAATPAAVETTSSAQARKFAKTRFVANAGLAAGATYQWIVKPYRAGKFKKDASGRKYALIKAGLAGAFAYNRLKAAAENAKGDPLLAKAMGPLDAGIASLKGIGAKLGKGEAGSAEVGMFETVINDVKGAGSGAGAVVKDKVPSVTQLSRS
;
A
#
# COMPACT_ATOMS: atom_id res chain seq x y z
N MET A 1 -7.31 11.35 66.77
CA MET A 1 -6.64 12.06 65.63
C MET A 1 -5.93 11.00 64.80
N SER A 2 -6.61 10.50 63.76
CA SER A 2 -6.10 9.44 62.91
C SER A 2 -5.66 10.08 61.58
N VAL A 3 -4.41 9.88 61.22
CA VAL A 3 -3.82 10.34 59.96
C VAL A 3 -3.91 9.19 58.98
N GLU A 4 -4.78 9.31 57.97
CA GLU A 4 -4.90 8.34 56.90
C GLU A 4 -3.80 8.58 55.82
N ALA A 5 -3.00 7.57 55.58
CA ALA A 5 -1.98 7.54 54.57
C ALA A 5 -2.62 7.25 53.19
N HIS A 6 -2.58 8.21 52.26
CA HIS A 6 -2.96 8.01 50.88
C HIS A 6 -1.92 7.16 50.14
N THR A 7 -2.25 5.90 49.91
CA THR A 7 -1.49 5.01 49.03
C THR A 7 -1.82 5.34 47.59
N THR A 8 -0.90 5.99 46.88
CA THR A 8 -1.02 6.30 45.45
C THR A 8 -0.78 5.03 44.64
N ALA A 9 -1.83 4.45 44.12
CA ALA A 9 -1.75 3.30 43.20
C ALA A 9 -1.08 3.72 41.91
N SER A 10 0.15 3.28 41.69
CA SER A 10 0.89 3.42 40.44
C SER A 10 0.27 2.51 39.39
N GLY A 11 -0.53 3.05 38.45
CA GLY A 11 -1.25 2.31 37.44
C GLY A 11 -0.33 1.60 36.41
N PRO A 12 -0.84 0.59 35.71
CA PRO A 12 -0.07 -0.26 34.78
C PRO A 12 0.54 0.51 33.60
N ILE A 13 0.05 1.72 33.32
CA ILE A 13 0.53 2.59 32.23
C ILE A 13 1.98 3.05 32.44
N ARG A 14 2.39 3.33 33.69
CA ARG A 14 3.77 3.74 33.99
C ARG A 14 4.80 2.62 33.78
N ARG A 15 4.42 1.36 34.02
CA ARG A 15 5.28 0.20 33.78
C ARG A 15 5.47 -0.07 32.30
N ALA A 16 4.43 0.15 31.48
CA ALA A 16 4.50 0.00 30.03
C ALA A 16 5.42 1.05 29.38
N VAL A 17 5.40 2.29 29.87
CA VAL A 17 6.26 3.38 29.35
C VAL A 17 7.73 3.16 29.71
N THR A 18 8.02 2.66 30.92
CA THR A 18 9.43 2.36 31.34
C THR A 18 10.03 1.21 30.56
N VAL A 19 9.24 0.17 30.23
CA VAL A 19 9.71 -0.95 29.41
C VAL A 19 9.97 -0.52 27.97
N LEU A 20 9.11 0.36 27.42
CA LEU A 20 9.28 0.86 26.04
C LEU A 20 10.53 1.74 25.90
N LEU A 21 10.86 2.55 26.91
CA LEU A 21 12.08 3.40 26.93
C LEU A 21 13.36 2.57 27.06
N LEU A 22 13.34 1.46 27.80
CA LEU A 22 14.49 0.55 27.93
C LEU A 22 14.82 -0.21 26.64
N ILE A 23 13.80 -0.54 25.83
CA ILE A 23 14.00 -1.24 24.54
C ILE A 23 14.61 -0.30 23.48
N CYS A 24 14.29 1.00 23.49
CA CYS A 24 14.87 1.97 22.56
C CYS A 24 16.36 2.25 22.82
N ALA A 25 16.87 2.01 24.02
CA ALA A 25 18.28 2.28 24.36
C ALA A 25 19.28 1.22 23.83
N LEU A 26 18.79 0.06 23.37
CA LEU A 26 19.63 -1.05 22.88
C LEU A 26 19.87 -1.03 21.37
N LEU A 27 19.35 -0.04 20.62
CA LEU A 27 19.47 0.04 19.17
C LEU A 27 20.39 1.16 18.66
N LEU A 28 21.25 1.74 19.50
CA LEU A 28 22.23 2.70 19.04
C LEU A 28 23.45 1.96 18.47
N PRO A 29 23.78 2.07 17.18
CA PRO A 29 25.06 1.61 16.66
C PRO A 29 26.15 2.53 17.20
N THR A 30 27.09 1.99 17.95
CA THR A 30 28.30 2.66 18.37
C THR A 30 29.15 2.96 17.15
N ALA A 31 29.13 4.20 16.68
CA ALA A 31 30.17 4.73 15.81
C ALA A 31 31.38 5.00 16.68
N ALA A 32 32.30 4.05 16.75
CA ALA A 32 33.64 4.25 17.33
C ALA A 32 34.48 5.07 16.38
N CYS A 33 34.62 6.36 16.66
CA CYS A 33 35.65 7.21 16.07
C CYS A 33 36.87 7.15 17.02
N GLY A 34 37.90 6.40 16.64
CA GLY A 34 39.19 6.35 17.31
C GLY A 34 40.26 6.90 16.37
N GLY A 35 40.79 8.08 16.67
CA GLY A 35 42.00 8.59 16.04
C GLY A 35 43.26 7.98 16.65
N GLY A 36 44.29 7.77 15.82
CA GLY A 36 45.63 7.32 16.23
C GLY A 36 46.46 7.01 15.00
N ASP A 37 47.55 7.75 14.86
CA ASP A 37 48.50 7.74 13.74
C ASP A 37 49.28 6.42 13.59
N ASP A 38 49.84 6.30 12.37
CA ASP A 38 50.96 5.50 11.89
C ASP A 38 50.74 4.16 11.18
N ASN A 39 50.86 4.27 9.88
CA ASN A 39 51.66 3.52 8.89
C ASN A 39 51.32 2.06 8.54
N ASP A 40 51.26 1.88 7.22
CA ASP A 40 51.52 0.69 6.40
C ASP A 40 50.43 -0.37 6.21
N GLY A 41 49.92 -0.36 4.99
CA GLY A 41 49.72 -1.61 4.21
C GLY A 41 48.30 -2.17 4.11
N ALA A 42 47.72 -1.94 2.96
CA ALA A 42 46.80 -2.84 2.24
C ALA A 42 45.37 -3.05 2.79
N GLY A 43 44.44 -2.67 1.96
CA GLY A 43 43.09 -3.21 1.97
C GLY A 43 41.99 -2.21 2.30
N ALA A 44 41.76 -1.24 1.41
CA ALA A 44 40.53 -0.48 1.42
C ALA A 44 39.38 -1.43 1.20
N ALA A 45 38.73 -1.87 2.29
CA ALA A 45 37.40 -2.50 2.23
C ALA A 45 36.41 -1.42 1.83
N THR A 46 36.08 -1.43 0.56
CA THR A 46 35.17 -0.49 -0.11
C THR A 46 33.81 -0.44 0.59
N PRO A 47 33.23 0.76 0.84
CA PRO A 47 31.88 0.92 1.39
C PRO A 47 30.75 0.41 0.47
N ALA A 48 31.07 -0.13 -0.70
CA ALA A 48 30.12 -0.60 -1.71
C ALA A 48 29.17 -1.72 -1.25
N ALA A 49 29.58 -2.57 -0.29
CA ALA A 49 28.77 -3.71 0.16
C ALA A 49 27.56 -3.28 1.02
N VAL A 50 27.70 -2.24 1.85
CA VAL A 50 26.62 -1.74 2.73
C VAL A 50 25.57 -0.97 1.92
N GLU A 51 26.00 -0.15 0.97
CA GLU A 51 25.10 0.59 0.08
C GLU A 51 24.32 -0.35 -0.85
N THR A 52 24.96 -1.40 -1.36
CA THR A 52 24.33 -2.39 -2.22
C THR A 52 23.26 -3.17 -1.46
N THR A 53 23.50 -3.52 -0.19
CA THR A 53 22.53 -4.23 0.65
C THR A 53 21.34 -3.34 0.97
N SER A 54 21.53 -2.07 1.33
CA SER A 54 20.46 -1.12 1.63
C SER A 54 19.58 -0.81 0.40
N SER A 55 20.20 -0.63 -0.77
CA SER A 55 19.49 -0.38 -2.02
C SER A 55 18.68 -1.62 -2.51
N ALA A 56 19.22 -2.82 -2.34
CA ALA A 56 18.51 -4.07 -2.66
C ALA A 56 17.31 -4.26 -1.73
N GLN A 57 17.44 -3.95 -0.45
CA GLN A 57 16.38 -4.02 0.54
C GLN A 57 15.30 -2.97 0.27
N ALA A 58 15.66 -1.73 -0.08
CA ALA A 58 14.74 -0.68 -0.47
C ALA A 58 13.90 -1.09 -1.69
N ARG A 59 14.52 -1.67 -2.73
CA ARG A 59 13.83 -2.22 -3.91
C ARG A 59 12.86 -3.35 -3.54
N LYS A 60 13.26 -4.25 -2.66
CA LYS A 60 12.38 -5.33 -2.17
C LYS A 60 11.15 -4.77 -1.45
N PHE A 61 11.29 -3.75 -0.63
CA PHE A 61 10.16 -3.07 0.01
C PHE A 61 9.27 -2.35 -0.99
N ALA A 62 9.84 -1.70 -2.00
CA ALA A 62 9.08 -1.06 -3.08
C ALA A 62 8.19 -2.08 -3.81
N LYS A 63 8.74 -3.23 -4.22
CA LYS A 63 7.97 -4.32 -4.84
C LYS A 63 6.89 -4.87 -3.92
N THR A 64 7.19 -5.10 -2.65
CA THR A 64 6.20 -5.62 -1.69
C THR A 64 5.03 -4.66 -1.51
N ARG A 65 5.28 -3.36 -1.37
CA ARG A 65 4.24 -2.33 -1.25
C ARG A 65 3.45 -2.16 -2.54
N PHE A 66 4.13 -2.22 -3.69
CA PHE A 66 3.47 -2.22 -4.99
C PHE A 66 2.47 -3.38 -5.11
N VAL A 67 2.93 -4.62 -4.89
CA VAL A 67 2.08 -5.83 -4.96
C VAL A 67 0.89 -5.76 -4.00
N ALA A 68 1.12 -5.25 -2.78
CA ALA A 68 0.05 -5.12 -1.79
C ALA A 68 -1.04 -4.14 -2.26
N ASN A 69 -0.65 -2.95 -2.76
CA ASN A 69 -1.59 -1.94 -3.23
C ASN A 69 -2.28 -2.34 -4.54
N ALA A 70 -1.53 -2.84 -5.51
CA ALA A 70 -2.08 -3.34 -6.78
C ALA A 70 -3.04 -4.52 -6.56
N GLY A 71 -2.71 -5.45 -5.66
CA GLY A 71 -3.57 -6.57 -5.30
C GLY A 71 -4.89 -6.15 -4.65
N LEU A 72 -4.86 -5.15 -3.76
CA LEU A 72 -6.08 -4.58 -3.17
C LEU A 72 -6.93 -3.86 -4.22
N ALA A 73 -6.33 -3.10 -5.14
CA ALA A 73 -7.06 -2.46 -6.24
C ALA A 73 -7.72 -3.50 -7.14
N ALA A 74 -7.00 -4.55 -7.54
CA ALA A 74 -7.50 -5.62 -8.39
C ALA A 74 -8.67 -6.37 -7.73
N GLY A 75 -8.51 -6.77 -6.46
CA GLY A 75 -9.56 -7.45 -5.71
C GLY A 75 -10.81 -6.59 -5.50
N ALA A 76 -10.64 -5.29 -5.21
CA ALA A 76 -11.76 -4.34 -5.09
C ALA A 76 -12.52 -4.20 -6.41
N THR A 77 -11.79 -3.99 -7.51
CA THR A 77 -12.37 -3.85 -8.85
C THR A 77 -13.16 -5.09 -9.23
N TYR A 78 -12.56 -6.27 -9.13
CA TYR A 78 -13.24 -7.49 -9.54
C TYR A 78 -14.47 -7.78 -8.68
N GLN A 79 -14.32 -7.79 -7.36
CA GLN A 79 -15.39 -8.23 -6.45
C GLN A 79 -16.58 -7.26 -6.38
N TRP A 80 -16.30 -5.95 -6.41
CA TRP A 80 -17.30 -4.92 -6.10
C TRP A 80 -17.76 -4.11 -7.32
N ILE A 81 -17.04 -4.20 -8.47
CA ILE A 81 -17.43 -3.49 -9.72
C ILE A 81 -17.74 -4.50 -10.81
N VAL A 82 -16.76 -5.28 -11.25
CA VAL A 82 -16.88 -6.14 -12.45
C VAL A 82 -17.90 -7.26 -12.25
N LYS A 83 -17.75 -8.02 -11.17
CA LYS A 83 -18.65 -9.15 -10.88
C LYS A 83 -20.10 -8.72 -10.70
N PRO A 84 -20.47 -7.68 -9.92
CA PRO A 84 -21.82 -7.18 -9.83
C PRO A 84 -22.35 -6.60 -11.15
N TYR A 85 -21.50 -5.91 -11.93
CA TYR A 85 -21.87 -5.39 -13.24
C TYR A 85 -22.26 -6.53 -14.19
N ARG A 86 -21.41 -7.55 -14.34
CA ARG A 86 -21.65 -8.73 -15.17
C ARG A 86 -22.89 -9.52 -14.72
N ALA A 87 -23.19 -9.53 -13.43
CA ALA A 87 -24.41 -10.10 -12.85
C ALA A 87 -25.65 -9.22 -13.02
N GLY A 88 -25.57 -8.10 -13.75
CA GLY A 88 -26.70 -7.20 -14.01
C GLY A 88 -27.17 -6.41 -12.79
N LYS A 89 -26.42 -6.39 -11.66
CA LYS A 89 -26.85 -5.71 -10.43
C LYS A 89 -26.94 -4.19 -10.55
N PHE A 90 -26.42 -3.60 -11.63
CA PHE A 90 -26.50 -2.15 -11.87
C PHE A 90 -27.68 -1.76 -12.77
N LYS A 91 -28.42 -2.71 -13.34
CA LYS A 91 -29.64 -2.45 -14.15
C LYS A 91 -30.71 -1.79 -13.30
N LYS A 92 -31.55 -0.96 -13.93
CA LYS A 92 -32.58 -0.14 -13.23
C LYS A 92 -33.49 -0.96 -12.31
N ASP A 93 -33.91 -2.14 -12.74
CA ASP A 93 -34.85 -2.99 -12.02
C ASP A 93 -34.19 -4.11 -11.19
N ALA A 94 -32.87 -4.06 -11.03
CA ALA A 94 -32.14 -5.08 -10.29
C ALA A 94 -32.40 -4.98 -8.78
N SER A 95 -32.78 -6.10 -8.16
CA SER A 95 -32.91 -6.19 -6.71
C SER A 95 -31.57 -5.87 -6.02
N GLY A 96 -31.61 -4.97 -5.03
CA GLY A 96 -30.44 -4.53 -4.30
C GLY A 96 -29.53 -3.56 -5.07
N ARG A 97 -30.00 -3.00 -6.20
CA ARG A 97 -29.23 -2.08 -7.07
C ARG A 97 -28.56 -0.95 -6.27
N LYS A 98 -29.31 -0.24 -5.43
CA LYS A 98 -28.77 0.88 -4.64
C LYS A 98 -27.56 0.48 -3.82
N TYR A 99 -27.63 -0.66 -3.14
CA TYR A 99 -26.54 -1.18 -2.33
C TYR A 99 -25.32 -1.64 -3.17
N ALA A 100 -25.60 -2.25 -4.32
CA ALA A 100 -24.54 -2.63 -5.27
C ALA A 100 -23.80 -1.40 -5.82
N LEU A 101 -24.50 -0.33 -6.17
CA LEU A 101 -23.93 0.91 -6.67
C LEU A 101 -23.09 1.64 -5.59
N ILE A 102 -23.57 1.70 -4.35
CA ILE A 102 -22.80 2.29 -3.23
C ILE A 102 -21.47 1.55 -3.06
N LYS A 103 -21.51 0.22 -3.03
CA LYS A 103 -20.26 -0.57 -2.93
C LYS A 103 -19.35 -0.37 -4.13
N ALA A 104 -19.88 -0.32 -5.33
CA ALA A 104 -19.11 -0.07 -6.54
C ALA A 104 -18.46 1.31 -6.53
N GLY A 105 -19.17 2.33 -6.05
CA GLY A 105 -18.66 3.68 -5.90
C GLY A 105 -17.48 3.74 -4.93
N LEU A 106 -17.63 3.14 -3.75
CA LEU A 106 -16.56 3.03 -2.75
C LEU A 106 -15.37 2.23 -3.30
N ALA A 107 -15.62 1.11 -3.97
CA ALA A 107 -14.58 0.28 -4.56
C ALA A 107 -13.81 1.01 -5.67
N GLY A 108 -14.49 1.82 -6.49
CA GLY A 108 -13.86 2.62 -7.54
C GLY A 108 -12.91 3.68 -6.97
N ALA A 109 -13.34 4.43 -5.96
CA ALA A 109 -12.49 5.39 -5.27
C ALA A 109 -11.30 4.71 -4.58
N PHE A 110 -11.56 3.60 -3.88
CA PHE A 110 -10.53 2.80 -3.24
C PHE A 110 -9.50 2.27 -4.25
N ALA A 111 -9.95 1.66 -5.34
CA ALA A 111 -9.07 1.10 -6.37
C ALA A 111 -8.18 2.19 -6.99
N TYR A 112 -8.75 3.36 -7.32
CA TYR A 112 -7.98 4.50 -7.80
C TYR A 112 -6.88 4.92 -6.82
N ASN A 113 -7.20 5.10 -5.54
CA ASN A 113 -6.22 5.48 -4.52
C ASN A 113 -5.12 4.43 -4.33
N ARG A 114 -5.48 3.13 -4.37
CA ARG A 114 -4.52 2.03 -4.29
C ARG A 114 -3.62 1.94 -5.52
N LEU A 115 -4.15 2.20 -6.72
CA LEU A 115 -3.35 2.24 -7.94
C LEU A 115 -2.35 3.40 -7.91
N LYS A 116 -2.76 4.59 -7.47
CA LYS A 116 -1.84 5.70 -7.24
C LYS A 116 -0.72 5.31 -6.26
N ALA A 117 -1.07 4.72 -5.13
CA ALA A 117 -0.08 4.26 -4.15
C ALA A 117 0.84 3.18 -4.73
N ALA A 118 0.33 2.29 -5.59
CA ALA A 118 1.16 1.31 -6.29
C ALA A 118 2.15 2.00 -7.24
N ALA A 119 1.70 2.97 -8.05
CA ALA A 119 2.56 3.74 -8.94
C ALA A 119 3.67 4.50 -8.17
N GLU A 120 3.32 5.15 -7.06
CA GLU A 120 4.33 5.79 -6.19
C GLU A 120 5.35 4.79 -5.62
N ASN A 121 4.89 3.62 -5.16
CA ASN A 121 5.80 2.58 -4.66
C ASN A 121 6.67 1.98 -5.76
N ALA A 122 6.20 1.94 -7.01
CA ALA A 122 6.96 1.46 -8.15
C ALA A 122 8.23 2.29 -8.41
N LYS A 123 8.21 3.59 -8.09
CA LYS A 123 9.37 4.48 -8.26
C LYS A 123 10.61 4.04 -7.46
N GLY A 124 10.44 3.26 -6.40
CA GLY A 124 11.54 2.70 -5.61
C GLY A 124 12.23 1.49 -6.25
N ASP A 125 11.76 0.99 -7.40
CA ASP A 125 12.40 -0.09 -8.15
C ASP A 125 12.49 0.29 -9.63
N PRO A 126 13.69 0.32 -10.24
CA PRO A 126 13.86 0.80 -11.62
C PRO A 126 13.06 0.03 -12.67
N LEU A 127 12.89 -1.28 -12.50
CA LEU A 127 12.12 -2.10 -13.44
C LEU A 127 10.62 -1.79 -13.34
N LEU A 128 10.11 -1.67 -12.11
CA LEU A 128 8.71 -1.26 -11.88
C LEU A 128 8.46 0.17 -12.36
N ALA A 129 9.36 1.11 -12.07
CA ALA A 129 9.22 2.51 -12.50
C ALA A 129 9.11 2.60 -14.04
N LYS A 130 9.99 1.89 -14.75
CA LYS A 130 9.96 1.82 -16.21
C LYS A 130 8.65 1.19 -16.73
N ALA A 131 8.19 0.11 -16.11
CA ALA A 131 6.98 -0.61 -16.53
C ALA A 131 5.69 0.16 -16.21
N MET A 132 5.68 0.95 -15.12
CA MET A 132 4.51 1.70 -14.67
C MET A 132 4.35 3.07 -15.31
N GLY A 133 5.43 3.70 -15.79
CA GLY A 133 5.37 5.04 -16.37
C GLY A 133 4.29 5.22 -17.45
N PRO A 134 4.18 4.32 -18.44
CA PRO A 134 3.14 4.40 -19.47
C PRO A 134 1.69 4.27 -18.92
N LEU A 135 1.52 3.74 -17.71
CA LEU A 135 0.20 3.47 -17.12
C LEU A 135 -0.34 4.63 -16.26
N ASP A 136 0.49 5.63 -15.97
CA ASP A 136 0.08 6.76 -15.11
C ASP A 136 -1.14 7.50 -15.68
N ALA A 137 -1.20 7.72 -16.99
CA ALA A 137 -2.34 8.35 -17.65
C ALA A 137 -3.61 7.47 -17.53
N GLY A 138 -3.47 6.16 -17.71
CA GLY A 138 -4.57 5.20 -17.53
C GLY A 138 -5.09 5.20 -16.10
N ILE A 139 -4.21 5.22 -15.10
CA ILE A 139 -4.59 5.32 -13.69
C ILE A 139 -5.29 6.66 -13.43
N ALA A 140 -4.78 7.78 -13.97
CA ALA A 140 -5.38 9.09 -13.80
C ALA A 140 -6.79 9.17 -14.39
N SER A 141 -7.05 8.47 -15.51
CA SER A 141 -8.37 8.42 -16.15
C SER A 141 -9.46 7.79 -15.28
N LEU A 142 -9.09 6.98 -14.29
CA LEU A 142 -10.04 6.39 -13.33
C LEU A 142 -10.56 7.40 -12.29
N LYS A 143 -9.95 8.59 -12.22
CA LYS A 143 -10.38 9.63 -11.28
C LYS A 143 -11.85 10.01 -11.52
N GLY A 144 -12.64 9.97 -10.47
CA GLY A 144 -14.06 10.34 -10.52
C GLY A 144 -14.99 9.23 -11.02
N ILE A 145 -14.49 8.14 -11.63
CA ILE A 145 -15.35 7.03 -12.08
C ILE A 145 -16.06 6.37 -10.89
N GLY A 146 -15.41 6.28 -9.72
CA GLY A 146 -16.05 5.78 -8.51
C GLY A 146 -17.32 6.54 -8.16
N ALA A 147 -17.32 7.87 -8.27
CA ALA A 147 -18.52 8.69 -8.04
C ALA A 147 -19.62 8.39 -9.06
N LYS A 148 -19.28 8.26 -10.35
CA LYS A 148 -20.23 7.88 -11.40
C LYS A 148 -20.83 6.49 -11.14
N LEU A 149 -20.02 5.51 -10.74
CA LEU A 149 -20.50 4.17 -10.34
C LEU A 149 -21.51 4.25 -9.19
N GLY A 150 -21.19 5.02 -8.15
CA GLY A 150 -22.05 5.19 -6.98
C GLY A 150 -23.43 5.81 -7.32
N LYS A 151 -23.47 6.70 -8.31
CA LYS A 151 -24.70 7.32 -8.81
C LYS A 151 -25.45 6.45 -9.84
N GLY A 152 -24.80 5.41 -10.35
CA GLY A 152 -25.35 4.56 -11.43
C GLY A 152 -25.29 5.23 -12.79
N GLU A 153 -24.36 6.17 -12.98
CA GLU A 153 -24.08 6.88 -14.22
C GLU A 153 -22.97 6.20 -15.06
N ALA A 154 -22.27 5.22 -14.49
CA ALA A 154 -21.22 4.47 -15.18
C ALA A 154 -21.80 3.26 -15.91
N GLY A 155 -21.31 3.04 -17.13
CA GLY A 155 -21.70 1.92 -17.99
C GLY A 155 -20.56 0.93 -18.23
N SER A 156 -20.64 0.21 -19.36
CA SER A 156 -19.64 -0.77 -19.77
C SER A 156 -18.26 -0.15 -20.01
N ALA A 157 -18.21 1.08 -20.52
CA ALA A 157 -16.97 1.78 -20.81
C ALA A 157 -16.16 2.02 -19.53
N GLU A 158 -16.79 2.58 -18.49
CA GLU A 158 -16.11 2.87 -17.21
C GLU A 158 -15.69 1.58 -16.48
N VAL A 159 -16.52 0.53 -16.52
CA VAL A 159 -16.16 -0.77 -15.95
C VAL A 159 -14.97 -1.37 -16.72
N GLY A 160 -15.00 -1.30 -18.07
CA GLY A 160 -13.92 -1.77 -18.94
C GLY A 160 -12.61 -1.03 -18.70
N MET A 161 -12.65 0.28 -18.44
CA MET A 161 -11.44 1.05 -18.10
C MET A 161 -10.77 0.52 -16.82
N PHE A 162 -11.53 0.21 -15.77
CA PHE A 162 -10.97 -0.42 -14.58
C PHE A 162 -10.34 -1.78 -14.89
N GLU A 163 -11.00 -2.63 -15.67
CA GLU A 163 -10.46 -3.94 -16.04
C GLU A 163 -9.15 -3.80 -16.83
N THR A 164 -9.10 -2.92 -17.81
CA THR A 164 -7.91 -2.66 -18.63
C THR A 164 -6.75 -2.19 -17.75
N VAL A 165 -6.93 -1.13 -16.97
CA VAL A 165 -5.87 -0.58 -16.13
C VAL A 165 -5.37 -1.60 -15.10
N ILE A 166 -6.25 -2.39 -14.50
CA ILE A 166 -5.85 -3.46 -13.56
C ILE A 166 -5.00 -4.53 -14.26
N ASN A 167 -5.41 -4.95 -15.46
CA ASN A 167 -4.67 -5.96 -16.22
C ASN A 167 -3.29 -5.44 -16.64
N ASP A 168 -3.20 -4.20 -17.07
CA ASP A 168 -1.95 -3.54 -17.46
C ASP A 168 -0.99 -3.43 -16.27
N VAL A 169 -1.49 -3.01 -15.10
CA VAL A 169 -0.71 -2.94 -13.85
C VAL A 169 -0.23 -4.32 -13.40
N LYS A 170 -1.08 -5.36 -13.53
CA LYS A 170 -0.68 -6.75 -13.24
C LYS A 170 0.39 -7.24 -14.22
N GLY A 171 0.24 -6.90 -15.51
CA GLY A 171 1.22 -7.20 -16.55
C GLY A 171 2.58 -6.54 -16.29
N ALA A 172 2.57 -5.24 -16.00
CA ALA A 172 3.76 -4.47 -15.65
C ALA A 172 4.46 -5.04 -14.39
N GLY A 173 3.69 -5.37 -13.35
CA GLY A 173 4.20 -6.00 -12.15
C GLY A 173 4.86 -7.35 -12.44
N SER A 174 4.20 -8.21 -13.23
CA SER A 174 4.73 -9.51 -13.61
C SER A 174 6.04 -9.39 -14.40
N GLY A 175 6.10 -8.49 -15.38
CA GLY A 175 7.31 -8.22 -16.18
C GLY A 175 8.48 -7.69 -15.33
N ALA A 176 8.21 -7.02 -14.22
CA ALA A 176 9.20 -6.53 -13.27
C ALA A 176 9.51 -7.52 -12.11
N GLY A 177 8.99 -8.75 -12.15
CA GLY A 177 9.17 -9.76 -11.11
C GLY A 177 8.39 -9.43 -9.81
N ALA A 178 7.28 -8.70 -9.92
CA ALA A 178 6.39 -8.32 -8.82
C ALA A 178 4.96 -8.81 -9.11
N VAL A 179 4.75 -10.14 -9.04
CA VAL A 179 3.47 -10.78 -9.39
C VAL A 179 2.35 -10.32 -8.47
N VAL A 180 1.31 -9.74 -9.05
CA VAL A 180 0.14 -9.20 -8.34
C VAL A 180 -0.95 -10.27 -8.25
N LYS A 181 -1.34 -10.62 -7.03
CA LYS A 181 -2.50 -11.47 -6.73
C LYS A 181 -3.64 -10.61 -6.19
N ASP A 182 -4.87 -10.90 -6.61
CA ASP A 182 -6.06 -10.18 -6.16
C ASP A 182 -6.28 -10.37 -4.66
N LYS A 183 -6.47 -9.26 -3.95
CA LYS A 183 -6.81 -9.23 -2.53
C LYS A 183 -8.11 -8.48 -2.35
N VAL A 184 -9.16 -9.21 -1.97
CA VAL A 184 -10.49 -8.61 -1.79
C VAL A 184 -10.55 -7.84 -0.48
N PRO A 185 -10.74 -6.50 -0.51
CA PRO A 185 -10.92 -5.72 0.72
C PRO A 185 -12.32 -5.93 1.28
N SER A 186 -12.46 -5.83 2.60
CA SER A 186 -13.78 -5.77 3.24
C SER A 186 -14.48 -4.44 2.90
N VAL A 187 -15.82 -4.39 3.08
CA VAL A 187 -16.60 -3.15 2.88
C VAL A 187 -16.09 -2.03 3.81
N THR A 188 -15.72 -2.37 5.04
CA THR A 188 -15.15 -1.41 6.00
C THR A 188 -13.81 -0.85 5.54
N GLN A 189 -12.98 -1.65 4.84
CA GLN A 189 -11.73 -1.15 4.26
C GLN A 189 -11.97 -0.21 3.07
N LEU A 190 -13.03 -0.45 2.26
CA LEU A 190 -13.39 0.43 1.16
C LEU A 190 -13.76 1.84 1.64
N SER A 191 -14.41 1.97 2.80
CA SER A 191 -14.88 3.25 3.34
C SER A 191 -13.79 4.08 4.03
N ARG A 192 -12.60 3.51 4.27
CA ARG A 192 -11.47 4.18 4.95
C ARG A 192 -10.40 4.73 4.01
N SER A 193 -10.67 4.78 2.72
CA SER A 193 -9.68 5.21 1.70
C SER A 193 -9.75 6.71 1.40
#